data_aa66694abd7b0a2b7c4d73a228dc4df2
#
_entry.id   aa66694abd7b0a2b7c4d73a228dc4df2
#
_cell.length_a   1.000
_cell.length_b   1.000
_cell.length_c   1.000
_cell.angle_alpha   90.00
_cell.angle_beta   90.00
_cell.angle_gamma   90.00
#
_symmetry.space_group_name_H-M   'P 1'
#
loop_
_entity.id
_entity.type
_entity.pdbx_description
1 polymer ?
#
loop_
_entity_poly.entity_id
_entity_poly.type
_entity_poly.pdbx_seq_one_letter_code
_entity_poly.pdbx_strand_id
1 'polypeptide(L)'
;MQAQVIFRRVGKFAYRSSRWWATAQSRICPPFSAEIARLLPAPRTLLLGLAVAAALTSRADAYLAYVSNEKGNTVSVIDTAKLQVIKTIKVGQRPRGIGITRDGKYILVCVGDDDSIQVIDVAKQEVVDTLPSGPDPELFALDAAGKILYVANENDNTVTIIDVEKRARLGEIQVGVEPEGMAISPDGKILINTSETTNMAHFIDTATRQIVANVLVDARPRFAEFKRDNSEIWISSEIGGTVSVIDPVKREVTKKITFEIPGLRSEAIQPVGIGMTKDGKTAFVALGPANRIAVVDAASHKVTKYLLVGQRVWHMAFTPDEKYLMVTNGVSNDVSVIDVAAQKVIKTIQVGELPWGITIAQP
;
A
#
# COMPACT_ATOMS: atom_id res chain seq x y z
N MET A 1 38.93 -28.23 19.52
CA MET A 1 37.81 -28.88 20.19
C MET A 1 36.66 -28.88 19.20
N GLN A 2 36.42 -30.05 18.61
CA GLN A 2 35.34 -30.25 17.62
C GLN A 2 34.03 -30.55 18.35
N ALA A 3 32.94 -29.93 17.96
CA ALA A 3 31.60 -30.31 18.38
C ALA A 3 30.81 -30.85 17.17
N GLN A 4 30.42 -32.12 17.29
CA GLN A 4 29.73 -32.91 16.29
C GLN A 4 28.26 -32.50 16.17
N VAL A 5 27.80 -32.46 14.93
CA VAL A 5 26.38 -32.28 14.54
C VAL A 5 25.68 -33.62 14.54
N ILE A 6 24.61 -33.76 15.30
CA ILE A 6 23.76 -34.97 15.31
C ILE A 6 22.54 -34.71 14.39
N PHE A 7 22.48 -35.44 13.27
CA PHE A 7 21.29 -35.59 12.43
C PHE A 7 20.28 -36.55 13.07
N ARG A 8 19.07 -36.13 13.33
CA ARG A 8 17.93 -37.02 13.60
C ARG A 8 17.00 -37.08 12.39
N ARG A 9 16.82 -38.28 11.88
CA ARG A 9 15.85 -38.70 10.87
C ARG A 9 14.42 -38.48 11.36
N VAL A 10 13.55 -37.92 10.51
CA VAL A 10 12.10 -37.92 10.68
C VAL A 10 11.47 -38.78 9.59
N GLY A 11 10.62 -39.71 10.04
CA GLY A 11 10.04 -40.77 9.24
C GLY A 11 8.95 -40.35 8.27
N LYS A 12 8.84 -41.14 7.21
CA LYS A 12 7.77 -41.07 6.19
C LYS A 12 6.46 -41.61 6.76
N PHE A 13 5.40 -40.81 6.67
CA PHE A 13 4.03 -41.30 6.78
C PHE A 13 3.40 -41.41 5.40
N ALA A 14 3.00 -42.62 5.05
CA ALA A 14 2.28 -42.98 3.85
C ALA A 14 0.78 -42.69 4.04
N TYR A 15 0.18 -41.97 3.10
CA TYR A 15 -1.27 -41.74 3.06
C TYR A 15 -1.93 -42.77 2.13
N ARG A 16 -2.82 -43.56 2.71
CA ARG A 16 -3.60 -44.60 2.04
C ARG A 16 -4.85 -43.95 1.41
N SER A 17 -5.02 -44.16 0.12
CA SER A 17 -6.22 -43.81 -0.63
C SER A 17 -7.33 -44.82 -0.39
N SER A 18 -8.53 -44.38 -0.04
CA SER A 18 -9.75 -45.18 -0.12
C SER A 18 -10.71 -44.57 -1.16
N ARG A 19 -10.94 -45.37 -2.22
CA ARG A 19 -11.97 -45.12 -3.23
C ARG A 19 -13.32 -45.61 -2.68
N TRP A 20 -14.35 -44.81 -2.80
CA TRP A 20 -15.74 -45.28 -2.74
C TRP A 20 -16.48 -44.88 -4.01
N TRP A 21 -17.01 -45.88 -4.69
CA TRP A 21 -17.94 -45.76 -5.79
C TRP A 21 -19.37 -45.72 -5.24
N ALA A 22 -20.21 -44.85 -5.77
CA ALA A 22 -21.66 -45.01 -5.64
C ALA A 22 -22.34 -44.59 -6.94
N THR A 23 -22.94 -45.59 -7.53
CA THR A 23 -23.90 -45.58 -8.63
C THR A 23 -25.22 -44.93 -8.21
N ALA A 24 -25.81 -44.11 -9.05
CA ALA A 24 -27.20 -43.71 -8.94
C ALA A 24 -27.85 -43.72 -10.32
N GLN A 25 -28.91 -44.48 -10.37
CA GLN A 25 -29.74 -44.84 -11.53
C GLN A 25 -30.61 -43.66 -12.04
N SER A 26 -30.79 -43.71 -13.35
CA SER A 26 -31.78 -43.01 -14.18
C SER A 26 -33.22 -43.21 -13.74
N ARG A 27 -34.00 -42.16 -13.71
CA ARG A 27 -35.46 -42.22 -13.82
C ARG A 27 -35.93 -41.37 -15.00
N ILE A 28 -36.54 -42.07 -15.93
CA ILE A 28 -37.24 -41.61 -17.15
C ILE A 28 -38.59 -41.08 -16.74
N CYS A 29 -39.02 -39.95 -17.27
CA CYS A 29 -40.42 -39.51 -17.32
C CYS A 29 -40.89 -39.36 -18.76
N PRO A 30 -42.13 -39.76 -19.05
CA PRO A 30 -42.66 -39.90 -20.43
C PRO A 30 -43.26 -38.59 -21.00
N PRO A 31 -43.55 -38.57 -22.32
CA PRO A 31 -43.96 -37.38 -23.01
C PRO A 31 -45.50 -37.17 -22.95
N PHE A 32 -45.92 -35.92 -22.90
CA PHE A 32 -47.34 -35.53 -23.10
C PHE A 32 -47.51 -34.95 -24.49
N SER A 33 -48.51 -35.53 -25.18
CA SER A 33 -48.89 -35.30 -26.54
C SER A 33 -49.70 -34.04 -26.78
N ALA A 34 -49.61 -33.57 -28.01
CA ALA A 34 -50.29 -32.44 -28.59
C ALA A 34 -51.80 -32.65 -28.71
N GLU A 35 -52.53 -31.59 -28.62
CA GLU A 35 -53.64 -31.18 -29.56
C GLU A 35 -54.54 -30.14 -28.90
N ILE A 36 -54.68 -28.98 -29.51
CA ILE A 36 -55.93 -28.40 -29.95
C ILE A 36 -55.63 -27.14 -30.80
N ALA A 37 -56.01 -27.22 -32.02
CA ALA A 37 -55.95 -26.13 -33.01
C ALA A 37 -57.21 -25.27 -32.99
N ARG A 38 -57.10 -24.05 -33.53
CA ARG A 38 -58.07 -23.15 -34.07
C ARG A 38 -58.81 -22.19 -33.16
N LEU A 39 -58.42 -20.90 -33.34
CA LEU A 39 -59.35 -19.82 -33.78
C LEU A 39 -58.53 -18.52 -33.91
N LEU A 40 -58.41 -18.07 -35.18
CA LEU A 40 -57.89 -16.71 -35.48
C LEU A 40 -59.04 -15.68 -35.33
N PRO A 41 -58.71 -14.43 -34.99
CA PRO A 41 -58.87 -13.37 -35.97
C PRO A 41 -57.65 -12.43 -36.10
N ALA A 42 -57.67 -11.75 -37.25
CA ALA A 42 -56.67 -11.02 -37.98
C ALA A 42 -56.08 -9.75 -37.32
N PRO A 43 -55.14 -9.06 -37.97
CA PRO A 43 -53.95 -8.44 -37.34
C PRO A 43 -54.22 -6.99 -36.97
N ARG A 44 -53.75 -6.63 -35.74
CA ARG A 44 -53.47 -5.23 -35.36
C ARG A 44 -51.98 -5.05 -35.34
N THR A 45 -51.50 -4.30 -36.29
CA THR A 45 -50.13 -3.76 -36.36
C THR A 45 -49.79 -3.00 -35.07
N LEU A 46 -49.05 -3.65 -34.18
CA LEU A 46 -48.41 -2.99 -33.07
C LEU A 46 -46.95 -2.75 -33.48
N LEU A 47 -46.60 -1.48 -33.71
CA LEU A 47 -45.23 -1.02 -33.80
C LEU A 47 -44.57 -1.27 -32.44
N LEU A 48 -43.84 -2.38 -32.32
CA LEU A 48 -42.91 -2.57 -31.22
C LEU A 48 -41.66 -1.70 -31.47
N GLY A 49 -41.65 -0.54 -30.82
CA GLY A 49 -40.40 0.23 -30.69
C GLY A 49 -39.39 -0.60 -29.91
N LEU A 50 -38.36 -1.09 -30.58
CA LEU A 50 -37.16 -1.64 -29.96
C LEU A 50 -36.46 -0.49 -29.24
N ALA A 51 -36.74 -0.28 -27.95
CA ALA A 51 -35.87 0.48 -27.07
C ALA A 51 -34.60 -0.36 -26.83
N VAL A 52 -33.60 -0.15 -27.66
CA VAL A 52 -32.24 -0.59 -27.35
C VAL A 52 -31.79 0.22 -26.11
N ALA A 53 -32.02 -0.35 -24.94
CA ALA A 53 -31.36 0.08 -23.75
C ALA A 53 -29.86 -0.17 -23.96
N ALA A 54 -29.13 0.82 -24.47
CA ALA A 54 -27.68 0.86 -24.39
C ALA A 54 -27.36 0.85 -22.90
N ALA A 55 -27.06 -0.33 -22.36
CA ALA A 55 -26.42 -0.45 -21.09
C ALA A 55 -25.09 0.28 -21.24
N LEU A 56 -25.04 1.54 -20.81
CA LEU A 56 -23.80 2.24 -20.50
C LEU A 56 -23.15 1.44 -19.37
N THR A 57 -22.44 0.38 -19.72
CA THR A 57 -21.42 -0.17 -18.86
C THR A 57 -20.41 0.95 -18.71
N SER A 58 -20.53 1.74 -17.62
CA SER A 58 -19.42 2.56 -17.18
C SER A 58 -18.25 1.58 -17.09
N ARG A 59 -17.30 1.69 -18.01
CA ARG A 59 -15.99 1.09 -17.81
C ARG A 59 -15.55 1.68 -16.48
N ALA A 60 -15.56 0.89 -15.44
CA ALA A 60 -14.81 1.24 -14.24
C ALA A 60 -13.38 1.42 -14.71
N ASP A 61 -12.89 2.64 -14.69
CA ASP A 61 -11.52 2.94 -15.04
C ASP A 61 -10.64 2.03 -14.20
N ALA A 62 -9.91 1.15 -14.87
CA ALA A 62 -9.06 0.17 -14.22
C ALA A 62 -7.80 0.91 -13.75
N TYR A 63 -7.76 1.31 -12.48
CA TYR A 63 -6.54 1.84 -11.89
C TYR A 63 -5.42 0.79 -11.95
N LEU A 64 -4.19 1.25 -12.02
CA LEU A 64 -3.01 0.40 -11.98
C LEU A 64 -2.28 0.59 -10.65
N ALA A 65 -2.15 -0.48 -9.87
CA ALA A 65 -1.31 -0.47 -8.68
C ALA A 65 0.11 -0.95 -9.02
N TYR A 66 1.09 -0.19 -8.57
CA TYR A 66 2.52 -0.47 -8.73
C TYR A 66 3.09 -0.84 -7.38
N VAL A 67 3.69 -2.03 -7.30
CA VAL A 67 4.21 -2.61 -6.06
C VAL A 67 5.71 -2.84 -6.20
N SER A 68 6.51 -2.18 -5.37
CA SER A 68 7.96 -2.43 -5.31
C SER A 68 8.24 -3.75 -4.60
N ASN A 69 8.98 -4.65 -5.26
CA ASN A 69 9.37 -5.95 -4.71
C ASN A 69 10.85 -5.89 -4.34
N GLU A 70 11.11 -5.63 -3.06
CA GLU A 70 12.43 -5.26 -2.54
C GLU A 70 13.52 -6.25 -2.93
N LYS A 71 13.28 -7.54 -2.70
CA LYS A 71 14.26 -8.59 -2.98
C LYS A 71 14.19 -9.11 -4.41
N GLY A 72 13.03 -8.93 -5.05
CA GLY A 72 12.83 -9.32 -6.44
C GLY A 72 13.45 -8.35 -7.46
N ASN A 73 13.89 -7.14 -7.04
CA ASN A 73 14.39 -6.08 -7.91
C ASN A 73 13.44 -5.78 -9.07
N THR A 74 12.16 -5.73 -8.76
CA THR A 74 11.08 -5.53 -9.73
C THR A 74 9.97 -4.66 -9.18
N VAL A 75 9.12 -4.16 -10.07
CA VAL A 75 7.83 -3.56 -9.74
C VAL A 75 6.73 -4.39 -10.40
N SER A 76 5.80 -4.92 -9.60
CA SER A 76 4.59 -5.59 -10.09
C SER A 76 3.51 -4.58 -10.42
N VAL A 77 2.87 -4.71 -11.58
CA VAL A 77 1.72 -3.89 -12.00
C VAL A 77 0.45 -4.71 -11.90
N ILE A 78 -0.49 -4.24 -11.09
CA ILE A 78 -1.76 -4.90 -10.82
C ILE A 78 -2.90 -4.09 -11.46
N ASP A 79 -3.71 -4.75 -12.29
CA ASP A 79 -5.01 -4.23 -12.75
C ASP A 79 -6.02 -4.34 -11.60
N THR A 80 -6.48 -3.20 -11.09
CA THR A 80 -7.36 -3.17 -9.90
C THR A 80 -8.80 -3.60 -10.20
N ALA A 81 -9.23 -3.59 -11.45
CA ALA A 81 -10.55 -4.10 -11.84
C ALA A 81 -10.55 -5.64 -11.94
N LYS A 82 -9.45 -6.22 -12.43
CA LYS A 82 -9.30 -7.68 -12.56
C LYS A 82 -8.71 -8.31 -11.29
N LEU A 83 -8.11 -7.51 -10.41
CA LEU A 83 -7.39 -7.93 -9.22
C LEU A 83 -6.33 -9.00 -9.54
N GLN A 84 -5.45 -8.69 -10.51
CA GLN A 84 -4.37 -9.58 -10.94
C GLN A 84 -3.17 -8.80 -11.45
N VAL A 85 -1.98 -9.39 -11.31
CA VAL A 85 -0.75 -8.86 -11.92
C VAL A 85 -0.84 -8.98 -13.43
N ILE A 86 -0.58 -7.87 -14.13
CA ILE A 86 -0.59 -7.83 -15.60
C ILE A 86 0.80 -7.63 -16.19
N LYS A 87 1.75 -7.13 -15.41
CA LYS A 87 3.14 -6.92 -15.83
C LYS A 87 4.08 -6.93 -14.62
N THR A 88 5.32 -7.32 -14.87
CA THR A 88 6.44 -7.16 -13.94
C THR A 88 7.53 -6.37 -14.64
N ILE A 89 7.95 -5.26 -14.05
CA ILE A 89 8.95 -4.34 -14.57
C ILE A 89 10.25 -4.59 -13.81
N LYS A 90 11.36 -4.81 -14.52
CA LYS A 90 12.69 -4.84 -13.91
C LYS A 90 13.08 -3.42 -13.49
N VAL A 91 13.61 -3.28 -12.28
CA VAL A 91 14.17 -2.04 -11.74
C VAL A 91 15.54 -2.31 -11.12
N GLY A 92 16.15 -1.28 -10.55
CA GLY A 92 17.40 -1.42 -9.81
C GLY A 92 17.26 -2.22 -8.51
N GLN A 93 18.34 -2.27 -7.75
CA GLN A 93 18.44 -3.13 -6.56
C GLN A 93 17.75 -2.53 -5.35
N ARG A 94 17.08 -3.36 -4.58
CA ARG A 94 16.37 -3.03 -3.34
C ARG A 94 15.32 -1.91 -3.54
N PRO A 95 14.32 -2.08 -4.43
CA PRO A 95 13.26 -1.10 -4.62
C PRO A 95 12.33 -1.05 -3.40
N ARG A 96 12.17 0.14 -2.78
CA ARG A 96 11.33 0.38 -1.60
C ARG A 96 10.31 1.49 -1.83
N GLY A 97 10.62 2.72 -1.45
CA GLY A 97 9.73 3.86 -1.59
C GLY A 97 9.24 4.02 -3.03
N ILE A 98 7.93 4.09 -3.21
CA ILE A 98 7.31 4.19 -4.53
C ILE A 98 6.15 5.18 -4.48
N GLY A 99 6.03 6.03 -5.48
CA GLY A 99 4.98 7.03 -5.56
C GLY A 99 4.74 7.51 -6.99
N ILE A 100 3.64 8.21 -7.19
CA ILE A 100 3.23 8.73 -8.50
C ILE A 100 3.48 10.23 -8.59
N THR A 101 3.91 10.72 -9.76
CA THR A 101 4.02 12.15 -10.04
C THR A 101 2.64 12.82 -10.06
N ARG A 102 2.59 14.14 -9.80
CA ARG A 102 1.33 14.88 -9.70
C ARG A 102 0.51 14.88 -11.00
N ASP A 103 1.16 14.77 -12.14
CA ASP A 103 0.51 14.66 -13.46
C ASP A 103 0.06 13.22 -13.80
N GLY A 104 0.35 12.26 -12.93
CA GLY A 104 -0.03 10.85 -13.10
C GLY A 104 0.76 10.09 -14.17
N LYS A 105 1.79 10.69 -14.79
CA LYS A 105 2.47 10.08 -15.93
C LYS A 105 3.62 9.17 -15.56
N TYR A 106 4.21 9.36 -14.40
CA TYR A 106 5.39 8.63 -13.98
C TYR A 106 5.25 8.07 -12.56
N ILE A 107 5.82 6.89 -12.38
CA ILE A 107 6.05 6.31 -11.05
C ILE A 107 7.53 6.55 -10.72
N LEU A 108 7.78 7.06 -9.53
CA LEU A 108 9.11 7.19 -8.95
C LEU A 108 9.32 6.00 -8.00
N VAL A 109 10.47 5.35 -8.07
CA VAL A 109 10.83 4.24 -7.19
C VAL A 109 12.26 4.40 -6.68
N CYS A 110 12.41 4.43 -5.35
CA CYS A 110 13.73 4.40 -4.70
C CYS A 110 14.36 3.02 -4.90
N VAL A 111 15.59 2.98 -5.40
CA VAL A 111 16.39 1.76 -5.54
C VAL A 111 17.60 1.91 -4.63
N GLY A 112 17.47 1.37 -3.40
CA GLY A 112 18.34 1.66 -2.27
C GLY A 112 19.79 1.33 -2.55
N ASP A 113 20.09 0.13 -3.02
CA ASP A 113 21.45 -0.32 -3.29
C ASP A 113 22.10 0.34 -4.52
N ASP A 114 21.33 1.04 -5.35
CA ASP A 114 21.79 1.81 -6.51
C ASP A 114 21.87 3.33 -6.26
N ASP A 115 21.60 3.78 -5.03
CA ASP A 115 21.67 5.19 -4.59
C ASP A 115 20.91 6.16 -5.51
N SER A 116 19.76 5.74 -6.02
CA SER A 116 19.04 6.49 -7.05
C SER A 116 17.52 6.28 -7.00
N ILE A 117 16.81 7.09 -7.80
CA ILE A 117 15.37 6.97 -7.98
C ILE A 117 15.09 6.72 -9.44
N GLN A 118 14.52 5.58 -9.76
CA GLN A 118 14.11 5.26 -11.13
C GLN A 118 12.73 5.82 -11.46
N VAL A 119 12.55 6.21 -12.71
CA VAL A 119 11.34 6.79 -13.26
C VAL A 119 10.71 5.80 -14.22
N ILE A 120 9.51 5.32 -13.90
CA ILE A 120 8.74 4.41 -14.75
C ILE A 120 7.65 5.22 -15.45
N ASP A 121 7.58 5.15 -16.77
CA ASP A 121 6.50 5.72 -17.56
C ASP A 121 5.24 4.84 -17.41
N VAL A 122 4.14 5.45 -16.95
CA VAL A 122 2.88 4.72 -16.67
C VAL A 122 2.28 4.12 -17.95
N ALA A 123 2.33 4.83 -19.07
CA ALA A 123 1.75 4.38 -20.33
C ALA A 123 2.60 3.27 -21.00
N LYS A 124 3.93 3.37 -20.92
CA LYS A 124 4.86 2.36 -21.48
C LYS A 124 5.07 1.20 -20.53
N GLN A 125 4.92 1.45 -19.23
CA GLN A 125 5.25 0.50 -18.14
C GLN A 125 6.71 0.02 -18.25
N GLU A 126 7.63 0.97 -18.40
CA GLU A 126 9.06 0.74 -18.53
C GLU A 126 9.83 1.82 -17.78
N VAL A 127 11.01 1.50 -17.27
CA VAL A 127 11.95 2.48 -16.74
C VAL A 127 12.45 3.34 -17.91
N VAL A 128 12.25 4.65 -17.80
CA VAL A 128 12.62 5.60 -18.85
C VAL A 128 13.70 6.57 -18.41
N ASP A 129 13.98 6.65 -17.11
CA ASP A 129 14.89 7.64 -16.55
C ASP A 129 15.35 7.28 -15.14
N THR A 130 16.34 8.06 -14.65
CA THR A 130 16.85 7.96 -13.27
C THR A 130 17.15 9.36 -12.73
N LEU A 131 16.72 9.62 -11.50
CA LEU A 131 17.05 10.85 -10.75
C LEU A 131 18.17 10.54 -9.75
N PRO A 132 19.10 11.49 -9.52
CA PRO A 132 20.14 11.32 -8.52
C PRO A 132 19.55 11.34 -7.12
N SER A 133 20.09 10.56 -6.19
CA SER A 133 19.77 10.61 -4.76
C SER A 133 21.05 10.67 -3.91
N GLY A 134 20.91 10.73 -2.60
CA GLY A 134 21.96 10.32 -1.66
C GLY A 134 21.96 8.80 -1.50
N PRO A 135 22.86 8.26 -0.67
CA PRO A 135 22.99 6.82 -0.47
C PRO A 135 21.77 6.27 0.27
N ASP A 136 21.33 5.11 -0.18
CA ASP A 136 20.23 4.34 0.38
C ASP A 136 18.91 5.12 0.50
N PRO A 137 18.30 5.53 -0.64
CA PRO A 137 17.01 6.21 -0.63
C PRO A 137 15.87 5.29 -0.17
N GLU A 138 15.13 5.73 0.85
CA GLU A 138 14.02 5.02 1.45
C GLU A 138 12.66 5.58 0.98
N LEU A 139 12.00 6.41 1.76
CA LEU A 139 10.77 7.08 1.36
C LEU A 139 11.03 8.49 0.84
N PHE A 140 10.08 9.02 0.14
CA PHE A 140 10.13 10.38 -0.38
C PHE A 140 8.78 11.11 -0.28
N ALA A 141 8.83 12.42 -0.36
CA ALA A 141 7.64 13.26 -0.53
C ALA A 141 7.85 14.21 -1.71
N LEU A 142 6.81 14.36 -2.53
CA LEU A 142 6.79 15.28 -3.67
C LEU A 142 5.99 16.53 -3.29
N ASP A 143 6.52 17.71 -3.56
CA ASP A 143 5.82 18.95 -3.29
C ASP A 143 4.47 19.06 -4.04
N ALA A 144 3.63 20.01 -3.66
CA ALA A 144 2.31 20.16 -4.25
C ALA A 144 2.36 20.49 -5.76
N ALA A 145 3.43 21.14 -6.22
CA ALA A 145 3.64 21.48 -7.62
C ALA A 145 4.22 20.30 -8.44
N GLY A 146 4.67 19.23 -7.80
CA GLY A 146 5.32 18.09 -8.46
C GLY A 146 6.72 18.38 -8.97
N LYS A 147 7.36 19.45 -8.47
CA LYS A 147 8.68 19.91 -8.94
C LYS A 147 9.83 19.55 -8.05
N ILE A 148 9.59 19.51 -6.75
CA ILE A 148 10.62 19.21 -5.75
C ILE A 148 10.31 17.90 -5.08
N LEU A 149 11.30 17.00 -5.12
CA LEU A 149 11.26 15.73 -4.44
C LEU A 149 12.21 15.78 -3.23
N TYR A 150 11.69 15.39 -2.08
CA TYR A 150 12.45 15.25 -0.84
C TYR A 150 12.61 13.76 -0.54
N VAL A 151 13.83 13.29 -0.41
CA VAL A 151 14.15 11.85 -0.29
C VAL A 151 14.91 11.60 1.00
N ALA A 152 14.43 10.70 1.83
CA ALA A 152 15.16 10.22 2.99
C ALA A 152 16.29 9.27 2.54
N ASN A 153 17.51 9.53 3.01
CA ASN A 153 18.69 8.73 2.69
C ASN A 153 19.25 8.13 3.99
N GLU A 154 19.04 6.82 4.16
CA GLU A 154 19.29 6.13 5.44
C GLU A 154 20.76 6.18 5.84
N ASN A 155 21.67 5.94 4.89
CA ASN A 155 23.10 5.72 5.19
C ASN A 155 23.92 6.99 5.46
N ASP A 156 23.46 8.19 5.07
CA ASP A 156 24.16 9.45 5.35
C ASP A 156 23.40 10.43 6.25
N ASN A 157 22.25 9.99 6.77
CA ASN A 157 21.41 10.76 7.69
C ASN A 157 20.94 12.10 7.11
N THR A 158 20.58 12.09 5.82
CA THR A 158 20.15 13.29 5.11
C THR A 158 18.76 13.14 4.49
N VAL A 159 18.15 14.28 4.20
CA VAL A 159 17.07 14.42 3.24
C VAL A 159 17.61 15.12 2.01
N THR A 160 17.74 14.42 0.89
CA THR A 160 18.14 15.00 -0.39
C THR A 160 16.98 15.76 -1.03
N ILE A 161 17.27 16.95 -1.58
CA ILE A 161 16.30 17.79 -2.30
C ILE A 161 16.63 17.73 -3.80
N ILE A 162 15.65 17.33 -4.61
CA ILE A 162 15.84 17.10 -6.04
C ILE A 162 14.85 17.94 -6.83
N ASP A 163 15.32 18.66 -7.85
CA ASP A 163 14.49 19.25 -8.90
C ASP A 163 14.17 18.15 -9.90
N VAL A 164 12.90 17.75 -9.96
CA VAL A 164 12.44 16.61 -10.77
C VAL A 164 12.56 16.93 -12.27
N GLU A 165 12.27 18.18 -12.67
CA GLU A 165 12.32 18.61 -14.08
C GLU A 165 13.75 18.71 -14.57
N LYS A 166 14.64 19.33 -13.77
CA LYS A 166 16.06 19.48 -14.11
C LYS A 166 16.88 18.23 -13.82
N ARG A 167 16.32 17.24 -13.12
CA ARG A 167 17.01 16.01 -12.71
C ARG A 167 18.28 16.27 -11.91
N ALA A 168 18.21 17.23 -11.02
CA ALA A 168 19.39 17.73 -10.30
C ALA A 168 19.16 17.81 -8.80
N ARG A 169 20.19 17.44 -8.02
CA ARG A 169 20.21 17.71 -6.58
C ARG A 169 20.32 19.22 -6.36
N LEU A 170 19.44 19.77 -5.55
CA LEU A 170 19.43 21.18 -5.14
C LEU A 170 20.14 21.41 -3.81
N GLY A 171 20.36 20.35 -3.03
CA GLY A 171 20.95 20.38 -1.72
C GLY A 171 20.50 19.20 -0.87
N GLU A 172 20.84 19.26 0.40
CA GLU A 172 20.49 18.28 1.41
C GLU A 172 20.20 18.93 2.75
N ILE A 173 19.48 18.25 3.61
CA ILE A 173 19.16 18.66 4.98
C ILE A 173 19.66 17.56 5.89
N GLN A 174 20.55 17.90 6.84
CA GLN A 174 20.97 16.96 7.87
C GLN A 174 19.83 16.73 8.86
N VAL A 175 19.53 15.46 9.11
CA VAL A 175 18.46 15.02 10.01
C VAL A 175 18.98 14.06 11.06
N GLY A 176 18.14 13.31 11.73
CA GLY A 176 18.57 12.28 12.69
C GLY A 176 19.08 11.02 12.00
N VAL A 177 19.52 10.05 12.80
CA VAL A 177 20.11 8.80 12.30
C VAL A 177 19.03 7.88 11.73
N GLU A 178 19.31 7.29 10.56
CA GLU A 178 18.42 6.40 9.80
C GLU A 178 17.08 7.09 9.44
N PRO A 179 17.10 8.12 8.56
CA PRO A 179 15.87 8.75 8.10
C PRO A 179 15.07 7.81 7.18
N GLU A 180 13.77 7.70 7.43
CA GLU A 180 12.88 6.78 6.72
C GLU A 180 11.60 7.48 6.23
N GLY A 181 10.67 7.77 7.15
CA GLY A 181 9.35 8.31 6.85
C GLY A 181 9.39 9.72 6.29
N MET A 182 8.58 9.97 5.27
CA MET A 182 8.47 11.27 4.62
C MET A 182 7.01 11.63 4.37
N ALA A 183 6.59 12.82 4.82
CA ALA A 183 5.26 13.35 4.52
C ALA A 183 5.31 14.87 4.36
N ILE A 184 4.52 15.41 3.42
CA ILE A 184 4.38 16.85 3.25
C ILE A 184 2.98 17.29 3.67
N SER A 185 2.90 18.42 4.37
CA SER A 185 1.61 18.97 4.82
C SER A 185 0.69 19.30 3.62
N PRO A 186 -0.64 19.24 3.80
CA PRO A 186 -1.59 19.54 2.74
C PRO A 186 -1.42 20.95 2.12
N ASP A 187 -0.93 21.91 2.90
CA ASP A 187 -0.61 23.27 2.43
C ASP A 187 0.80 23.40 1.83
N GLY A 188 1.58 22.33 1.82
CA GLY A 188 2.92 22.24 1.25
C GLY A 188 4.03 22.95 2.04
N LYS A 189 3.74 23.48 3.25
CA LYS A 189 4.69 24.32 3.98
C LYS A 189 5.63 23.55 4.90
N ILE A 190 5.18 22.42 5.41
CA ILE A 190 5.95 21.59 6.35
C ILE A 190 6.17 20.21 5.73
N LEU A 191 7.40 19.78 5.76
CA LEU A 191 7.81 18.42 5.49
C LEU A 191 8.14 17.75 6.82
N ILE A 192 7.64 16.55 7.02
CA ILE A 192 8.04 15.68 8.12
C ILE A 192 9.00 14.63 7.58
N ASN A 193 10.11 14.46 8.29
CA ASN A 193 10.98 13.30 8.16
C ASN A 193 11.03 12.57 9.51
N THR A 194 10.97 11.25 9.53
CA THR A 194 11.22 10.44 10.72
C THR A 194 12.62 9.87 10.70
N SER A 195 13.29 9.81 11.84
CA SER A 195 14.61 9.19 11.97
C SER A 195 14.56 8.09 13.02
N GLU A 196 14.80 6.86 12.57
CA GLU A 196 14.54 5.63 13.32
C GLU A 196 15.34 5.52 14.61
N THR A 197 16.67 5.64 14.53
CA THR A 197 17.57 5.45 15.68
C THR A 197 17.47 6.62 16.65
N THR A 198 17.23 7.85 16.20
CA THR A 198 17.08 9.00 17.08
C THR A 198 15.67 9.20 17.63
N ASN A 199 14.69 8.41 17.18
CA ASN A 199 13.30 8.46 17.62
C ASN A 199 12.66 9.85 17.44
N MET A 200 12.96 10.53 16.33
CA MET A 200 12.52 11.90 16.08
C MET A 200 11.60 11.99 14.87
N ALA A 201 10.65 12.91 14.97
CA ALA A 201 9.96 13.50 13.83
C ALA A 201 10.49 14.92 13.64
N HIS A 202 11.22 15.15 12.53
CA HIS A 202 11.77 16.44 12.17
C HIS A 202 10.73 17.23 11.38
N PHE A 203 10.43 18.46 11.83
CA PHE A 203 9.60 19.43 11.12
C PHE A 203 10.50 20.31 10.29
N ILE A 204 10.39 20.26 8.99
CA ILE A 204 11.21 20.99 8.04
C ILE A 204 10.33 22.00 7.31
N ASP A 205 10.69 23.27 7.36
CA ASP A 205 10.05 24.32 6.56
C ASP A 205 10.50 24.19 5.10
N THR A 206 9.56 24.00 4.19
CA THR A 206 9.86 23.73 2.77
C THR A 206 10.42 24.93 2.02
N ALA A 207 10.10 26.15 2.45
CA ALA A 207 10.59 27.37 1.82
C ALA A 207 12.03 27.67 2.21
N THR A 208 12.35 27.54 3.50
CA THR A 208 13.71 27.80 4.02
C THR A 208 14.61 26.57 3.98
N ARG A 209 14.04 25.37 3.87
CA ARG A 209 14.73 24.08 3.92
C ARG A 209 15.48 23.87 5.24
N GLN A 210 14.92 24.40 6.33
CA GLN A 210 15.51 24.30 7.67
C GLN A 210 14.60 23.47 8.59
N ILE A 211 15.21 22.72 9.51
CA ILE A 211 14.49 22.09 10.61
C ILE A 211 14.00 23.19 11.56
N VAL A 212 12.70 23.25 11.76
CA VAL A 212 12.04 24.25 12.63
C VAL A 212 11.56 23.65 13.95
N ALA A 213 11.52 22.32 14.07
CA ALA A 213 11.30 21.61 15.33
C ALA A 213 11.70 20.14 15.20
N ASN A 214 12.01 19.54 16.35
CA ASN A 214 12.25 18.12 16.53
C ASN A 214 11.28 17.62 17.61
N VAL A 215 10.46 16.64 17.28
CA VAL A 215 9.48 16.05 18.19
C VAL A 215 9.89 14.63 18.50
N LEU A 216 10.14 14.35 19.80
CA LEU A 216 10.44 12.99 20.25
C LEU A 216 9.18 12.14 20.17
N VAL A 217 9.28 10.99 19.52
CA VAL A 217 8.24 9.97 19.41
C VAL A 217 8.72 8.64 20.01
N ASP A 218 7.94 7.57 19.87
CA ASP A 218 8.39 6.27 20.39
C ASP A 218 9.42 5.61 19.45
N ALA A 219 9.99 4.50 19.90
CA ALA A 219 11.15 3.88 19.28
C ALA A 219 10.89 3.42 17.83
N ARG A 220 11.84 3.75 16.96
CA ARG A 220 11.88 3.41 15.55
C ARG A 220 10.68 3.94 14.75
N PRO A 221 10.55 5.27 14.60
CA PRO A 221 9.49 5.86 13.78
C PRO A 221 9.74 5.58 12.28
N ARG A 222 8.71 5.02 11.62
CA ARG A 222 8.80 4.50 10.23
C ARG A 222 8.00 5.29 9.21
N PHE A 223 6.87 5.87 9.59
CA PHE A 223 5.94 6.47 8.64
C PHE A 223 5.28 7.70 9.23
N ALA A 224 5.00 8.67 8.39
CA ALA A 224 4.27 9.89 8.72
C ALA A 224 3.08 10.06 7.79
N GLU A 225 1.95 10.47 8.33
CA GLU A 225 0.72 10.77 7.58
C GLU A 225 0.04 12.00 8.13
N PHE A 226 -0.23 12.98 7.28
CA PHE A 226 -1.05 14.14 7.64
C PHE A 226 -2.52 13.85 7.43
N LYS A 227 -3.37 14.26 8.37
CA LYS A 227 -4.79 14.41 8.05
C LYS A 227 -4.97 15.47 6.96
N ARG A 228 -5.92 15.26 6.07
CA ARG A 228 -6.14 16.16 4.92
C ARG A 228 -6.52 17.59 5.31
N ASP A 229 -7.15 17.75 6.47
CA ASP A 229 -7.50 19.06 7.04
C ASP A 229 -6.32 19.72 7.78
N ASN A 230 -5.14 19.08 7.75
CA ASN A 230 -3.93 19.52 8.45
C ASN A 230 -4.09 19.67 9.97
N SER A 231 -5.07 18.99 10.58
CA SER A 231 -5.33 19.08 12.03
C SER A 231 -4.41 18.18 12.85
N GLU A 232 -3.88 17.10 12.29
CA GLU A 232 -3.04 16.13 12.97
C GLU A 232 -2.00 15.52 12.03
N ILE A 233 -0.88 15.08 12.62
CA ILE A 233 0.14 14.24 12.00
C ILE A 233 0.20 12.94 12.79
N TRP A 234 0.14 11.81 12.10
CA TRP A 234 0.27 10.50 12.71
C TRP A 234 1.63 9.90 12.36
N ILE A 235 2.39 9.51 13.37
CA ILE A 235 3.71 8.89 13.23
C ILE A 235 3.66 7.48 13.81
N SER A 236 3.90 6.47 12.97
CA SER A 236 4.05 5.09 13.45
C SER A 236 5.44 4.86 14.02
N SER A 237 5.51 4.18 15.15
CA SER A 237 6.75 3.77 15.81
C SER A 237 6.81 2.26 15.91
N GLU A 238 7.64 1.64 15.05
CA GLU A 238 7.68 0.19 14.84
C GLU A 238 8.01 -0.57 16.12
N ILE A 239 9.14 -0.26 16.74
CA ILE A 239 9.58 -0.92 17.98
C ILE A 239 8.81 -0.38 19.19
N GLY A 240 8.39 0.88 19.16
CA GLY A 240 7.54 1.47 20.20
C GLY A 240 6.13 0.88 20.27
N GLY A 241 5.69 0.21 19.21
CA GLY A 241 4.35 -0.44 19.17
C GLY A 241 3.18 0.55 19.18
N THR A 242 3.40 1.80 18.77
CA THR A 242 2.42 2.89 18.89
C THR A 242 2.30 3.71 17.62
N VAL A 243 1.23 4.51 17.55
CA VAL A 243 1.14 5.66 16.64
C VAL A 243 1.02 6.91 17.48
N SER A 244 1.97 7.83 17.34
CA SER A 244 1.94 9.16 17.95
C SER A 244 1.09 10.10 17.12
N VAL A 245 0.12 10.78 17.74
CA VAL A 245 -0.68 11.84 17.12
C VAL A 245 -0.10 13.18 17.56
N ILE A 246 0.33 13.99 16.60
CA ILE A 246 1.01 15.27 16.82
C ILE A 246 0.12 16.41 16.36
N ASP A 247 0.00 17.46 17.18
CA ASP A 247 -0.56 18.74 16.79
C ASP A 247 0.47 19.47 15.90
N PRO A 248 0.17 19.75 14.61
CA PRO A 248 1.14 20.34 13.69
C PRO A 248 1.53 21.79 14.01
N VAL A 249 0.68 22.51 14.76
CA VAL A 249 0.93 23.92 15.16
C VAL A 249 1.74 23.99 16.44
N LYS A 250 1.34 23.23 17.46
CA LYS A 250 2.07 23.16 18.73
C LYS A 250 3.35 22.34 18.64
N ARG A 251 3.40 21.41 17.67
CA ARG A 251 4.51 20.46 17.47
C ARG A 251 4.76 19.61 18.71
N GLU A 252 3.66 19.07 19.25
CA GLU A 252 3.66 18.24 20.45
C GLU A 252 2.83 16.99 20.22
N VAL A 253 3.25 15.88 20.83
CA VAL A 253 2.45 14.65 20.87
C VAL A 253 1.26 14.87 21.78
N THR A 254 0.06 14.83 21.23
CA THR A 254 -1.19 15.04 21.95
C THR A 254 -1.83 13.75 22.38
N LYS A 255 -1.58 12.66 21.65
CA LYS A 255 -2.16 11.34 21.87
C LYS A 255 -1.21 10.26 21.41
N LYS A 256 -1.33 9.07 22.01
CA LYS A 256 -0.74 7.83 21.52
C LYS A 256 -1.84 6.80 21.29
N ILE A 257 -1.79 6.13 20.14
CA ILE A 257 -2.65 5.01 19.80
C ILE A 257 -1.86 3.74 20.07
N THR A 258 -2.39 2.86 20.89
CA THR A 258 -1.83 1.56 21.23
C THR A 258 -2.67 0.44 20.61
N PHE A 259 -2.09 -0.71 20.45
CA PHE A 259 -2.72 -1.86 19.80
C PHE A 259 -2.63 -3.07 20.72
N GLU A 260 -3.76 -3.74 20.92
CA GLU A 260 -3.84 -4.97 21.70
C GLU A 260 -4.56 -6.04 20.87
N ILE A 261 -3.90 -7.15 20.65
CA ILE A 261 -4.45 -8.28 19.88
C ILE A 261 -4.37 -9.52 20.78
N PRO A 262 -5.51 -10.12 21.15
CA PRO A 262 -5.51 -11.31 21.98
C PRO A 262 -4.63 -12.43 21.42
N GLY A 263 -3.74 -12.96 22.23
CA GLY A 263 -2.82 -14.04 21.88
C GLY A 263 -1.53 -13.61 21.17
N LEU A 264 -1.34 -12.32 20.90
CA LEU A 264 -0.07 -11.77 20.43
C LEU A 264 0.67 -11.02 21.52
N ARG A 265 1.98 -11.13 21.53
CA ARG A 265 2.85 -10.30 22.38
C ARG A 265 2.96 -8.88 21.79
N SER A 266 3.14 -7.89 22.65
CA SER A 266 3.28 -6.47 22.25
C SER A 266 4.41 -6.26 21.24
N GLU A 267 5.53 -6.98 21.40
CA GLU A 267 6.70 -6.87 20.52
C GLU A 267 6.43 -7.38 19.09
N ALA A 268 5.40 -8.18 18.90
CA ALA A 268 4.95 -8.62 17.58
C ALA A 268 4.02 -7.62 16.88
N ILE A 269 3.58 -6.57 17.58
CA ILE A 269 2.69 -5.54 17.06
C ILE A 269 3.54 -4.30 16.73
N GLN A 270 3.94 -4.21 15.46
CA GLN A 270 4.91 -3.22 14.98
C GLN A 270 4.25 -2.32 13.93
N PRO A 271 3.71 -1.15 14.32
CA PRO A 271 3.07 -0.22 13.40
C PRO A 271 4.08 0.32 12.38
N VAL A 272 3.68 0.30 11.09
CA VAL A 272 4.48 0.80 9.96
C VAL A 272 3.61 1.70 9.08
N GLY A 273 3.19 1.31 7.90
CA GLY A 273 2.37 2.14 7.01
C GLY A 273 1.04 2.58 7.62
N ILE A 274 0.64 3.81 7.33
CA ILE A 274 -0.64 4.42 7.73
C ILE A 274 -1.33 4.90 6.47
N GLY A 275 -2.64 4.73 6.38
CA GLY A 275 -3.47 5.34 5.35
C GLY A 275 -4.77 5.86 5.94
N MET A 276 -5.22 7.05 5.50
CA MET A 276 -6.47 7.65 5.96
C MET A 276 -7.44 7.84 4.80
N THR A 277 -8.74 7.60 5.06
CA THR A 277 -9.81 7.89 4.09
C THR A 277 -9.87 9.37 3.76
N LYS A 278 -10.38 9.72 2.56
CA LYS A 278 -10.49 11.11 2.11
C LYS A 278 -11.34 11.98 3.02
N ASP A 279 -12.34 11.41 3.66
CA ASP A 279 -13.19 12.10 4.63
C ASP A 279 -12.54 12.27 6.01
N GLY A 280 -11.33 11.72 6.20
CA GLY A 280 -10.56 11.82 7.43
C GLY A 280 -11.17 11.09 8.64
N LYS A 281 -12.16 10.19 8.42
CA LYS A 281 -12.86 9.54 9.53
C LYS A 281 -12.26 8.22 9.94
N THR A 282 -11.66 7.50 8.98
CA THR A 282 -11.09 6.17 9.22
C THR A 282 -9.62 6.15 8.84
N ALA A 283 -8.80 5.64 9.72
CA ALA A 283 -7.41 5.32 9.45
C ALA A 283 -7.19 3.81 9.47
N PHE A 284 -6.24 3.36 8.66
CA PHE A 284 -5.76 1.99 8.60
C PHE A 284 -4.27 2.00 8.95
N VAL A 285 -3.86 1.13 9.87
CA VAL A 285 -2.48 1.04 10.34
C VAL A 285 -1.99 -0.40 10.13
N ALA A 286 -0.90 -0.54 9.38
CA ALA A 286 -0.22 -1.82 9.20
C ALA A 286 0.57 -2.18 10.46
N LEU A 287 0.39 -3.39 10.98
CA LEU A 287 0.98 -3.83 12.24
C LEU A 287 2.11 -4.86 12.05
N GLY A 288 2.85 -4.78 10.94
CA GLY A 288 4.06 -5.55 10.67
C GLY A 288 3.92 -7.06 10.92
N PRO A 289 4.72 -7.65 11.82
CA PRO A 289 4.70 -9.09 12.11
C PRO A 289 3.39 -9.59 12.71
N ALA A 290 2.52 -8.72 13.21
CA ALA A 290 1.19 -9.12 13.67
C ALA A 290 0.28 -9.57 12.51
N ASN A 291 0.66 -9.32 11.25
CA ASN A 291 -0.08 -9.71 10.05
C ASN A 291 -1.52 -9.17 10.07
N ARG A 292 -1.69 -7.93 10.53
CA ARG A 292 -2.98 -7.26 10.72
C ARG A 292 -2.92 -5.83 10.22
N ILE A 293 -4.07 -5.38 9.75
CA ILE A 293 -4.38 -3.97 9.63
C ILE A 293 -5.32 -3.59 10.78
N ALA A 294 -4.93 -2.61 11.58
CA ALA A 294 -5.84 -1.99 12.53
C ALA A 294 -6.71 -0.95 11.81
N VAL A 295 -8.01 -1.01 12.02
CA VAL A 295 -8.96 0.02 11.61
C VAL A 295 -9.19 0.93 12.80
N VAL A 296 -8.93 2.22 12.61
CA VAL A 296 -8.97 3.22 13.69
C VAL A 296 -10.01 4.28 13.35
N ASP A 297 -10.90 4.59 14.28
CA ASP A 297 -11.73 5.79 14.19
C ASP A 297 -10.86 7.01 14.46
N ALA A 298 -10.69 7.87 13.44
CA ALA A 298 -9.72 8.96 13.47
C ALA A 298 -10.13 10.13 14.37
N ALA A 299 -11.39 10.20 14.79
CA ALA A 299 -11.85 11.25 15.71
C ALA A 299 -11.59 10.88 17.18
N SER A 300 -11.86 9.62 17.53
CA SER A 300 -11.65 9.12 18.91
C SER A 300 -10.27 8.50 19.12
N HIS A 301 -9.51 8.23 18.04
CA HIS A 301 -8.23 7.52 18.03
C HIS A 301 -8.34 6.08 18.59
N LYS A 302 -9.53 5.46 18.50
CA LYS A 302 -9.77 4.11 19.01
C LYS A 302 -9.69 3.08 17.87
N VAL A 303 -9.00 1.99 18.13
CA VAL A 303 -9.05 0.82 17.26
C VAL A 303 -10.45 0.20 17.34
N THR A 304 -11.08 0.06 16.17
CA THR A 304 -12.43 -0.49 16.04
C THR A 304 -12.42 -1.94 15.57
N LYS A 305 -11.37 -2.34 14.82
CA LYS A 305 -11.28 -3.65 14.20
C LYS A 305 -9.83 -4.01 13.83
N TYR A 306 -9.54 -5.30 13.77
CA TYR A 306 -8.33 -5.85 13.16
C TYR A 306 -8.68 -6.73 11.98
N LEU A 307 -8.00 -6.52 10.84
CA LEU A 307 -8.16 -7.31 9.63
C LEU A 307 -6.93 -8.20 9.46
N LEU A 308 -7.13 -9.51 9.34
CA LEU A 308 -6.05 -10.45 9.04
C LEU A 308 -5.66 -10.30 7.57
N VAL A 309 -4.37 -10.09 7.31
CA VAL A 309 -3.76 -9.97 5.97
C VAL A 309 -2.62 -10.98 5.81
N GLY A 310 -1.80 -10.85 4.78
CA GLY A 310 -0.61 -11.69 4.60
C GLY A 310 0.48 -11.42 5.63
N GLN A 311 1.62 -12.11 5.49
CA GLN A 311 2.70 -12.07 6.49
C GLN A 311 3.61 -10.86 6.30
N ARG A 312 3.94 -10.20 7.41
CA ARG A 312 4.78 -9.00 7.49
C ARG A 312 4.22 -7.88 6.61
N VAL A 313 3.11 -7.31 7.06
CA VAL A 313 2.48 -6.18 6.37
C VAL A 313 3.32 -4.91 6.50
N TRP A 314 3.44 -4.16 5.38
CA TRP A 314 4.25 -2.95 5.28
C TRP A 314 3.43 -1.70 4.98
N HIS A 315 3.19 -1.43 3.71
CA HIS A 315 2.56 -0.21 3.22
C HIS A 315 1.22 -0.47 2.54
N MET A 316 0.52 0.60 2.25
CA MET A 316 -0.81 0.53 1.66
C MET A 316 -1.10 1.73 0.76
N ALA A 317 -2.01 1.54 -0.18
CA ALA A 317 -2.55 2.61 -1.01
C ALA A 317 -4.04 2.39 -1.29
N PHE A 318 -4.81 3.46 -1.25
CA PHE A 318 -6.21 3.45 -1.66
C PHE A 318 -6.33 3.57 -3.18
N THR A 319 -7.31 2.87 -3.76
CA THR A 319 -7.77 3.24 -5.10
C THR A 319 -8.34 4.66 -5.09
N PRO A 320 -8.23 5.44 -6.21
CA PRO A 320 -8.71 6.81 -6.25
C PRO A 320 -10.19 7.00 -5.90
N ASP A 321 -11.03 5.99 -6.09
CA ASP A 321 -12.44 5.93 -5.69
C ASP A 321 -12.65 5.46 -4.23
N GLU A 322 -11.55 5.14 -3.52
CA GLU A 322 -11.54 4.55 -2.16
C GLU A 322 -12.36 3.27 -2.00
N LYS A 323 -12.66 2.58 -3.09
CA LYS A 323 -13.33 1.28 -3.04
C LYS A 323 -12.43 0.22 -2.42
N TYR A 324 -11.15 0.23 -2.76
CA TYR A 324 -10.17 -0.72 -2.26
C TYR A 324 -9.01 -0.03 -1.56
N LEU A 325 -8.54 -0.69 -0.50
CA LEU A 325 -7.23 -0.47 0.09
C LEU A 325 -6.36 -1.69 -0.22
N MET A 326 -5.24 -1.47 -0.88
CA MET A 326 -4.29 -2.51 -1.25
C MET A 326 -3.08 -2.44 -0.33
N VAL A 327 -2.68 -3.58 0.23
CA VAL A 327 -1.71 -3.67 1.34
C VAL A 327 -0.64 -4.69 1.00
N THR A 328 0.64 -4.30 1.08
CA THR A 328 1.78 -5.17 0.79
C THR A 328 2.13 -6.06 1.98
N ASN A 329 2.39 -7.33 1.71
CA ASN A 329 2.74 -8.34 2.71
C ASN A 329 4.09 -8.97 2.33
N GLY A 330 5.18 -8.48 2.94
CA GLY A 330 6.55 -8.77 2.52
C GLY A 330 6.92 -10.25 2.55
N VAL A 331 6.61 -10.94 3.64
CA VAL A 331 7.05 -12.34 3.82
C VAL A 331 6.20 -13.34 3.03
N SER A 332 4.91 -13.06 2.83
CA SER A 332 4.04 -13.92 2.01
C SER A 332 4.07 -13.60 0.51
N ASN A 333 4.82 -12.56 0.08
CA ASN A 333 4.99 -12.17 -1.32
C ASN A 333 3.66 -11.86 -2.02
N ASP A 334 2.77 -11.17 -1.34
CA ASP A 334 1.44 -10.87 -1.85
C ASP A 334 0.95 -9.48 -1.47
N VAL A 335 -0.17 -9.09 -2.08
CA VAL A 335 -0.94 -7.89 -1.76
C VAL A 335 -2.34 -8.32 -1.33
N SER A 336 -2.73 -7.92 -0.13
CA SER A 336 -4.12 -8.06 0.31
C SER A 336 -4.97 -6.90 -0.20
N VAL A 337 -6.15 -7.21 -0.75
CA VAL A 337 -7.16 -6.24 -1.19
C VAL A 337 -8.26 -6.18 -0.15
N ILE A 338 -8.47 -5.01 0.41
CA ILE A 338 -9.48 -4.73 1.42
C ILE A 338 -10.59 -3.90 0.77
N ASP A 339 -11.84 -4.35 0.87
CA ASP A 339 -13.01 -3.52 0.62
C ASP A 339 -13.14 -2.52 1.76
N VAL A 340 -13.00 -1.22 1.44
CA VAL A 340 -12.92 -0.15 2.44
C VAL A 340 -14.25 0.02 3.17
N ALA A 341 -15.36 -0.01 2.45
CA ALA A 341 -16.69 0.17 3.03
C ALA A 341 -17.10 -1.02 3.92
N ALA A 342 -16.82 -2.24 3.48
CA ALA A 342 -17.10 -3.46 4.23
C ALA A 342 -16.04 -3.73 5.33
N GLN A 343 -14.89 -3.07 5.27
CA GLN A 343 -13.72 -3.32 6.13
C GLN A 343 -13.39 -4.83 6.17
N LYS A 344 -13.21 -5.41 4.98
CA LYS A 344 -12.99 -6.85 4.83
C LYS A 344 -11.96 -7.12 3.74
N VAL A 345 -11.05 -8.06 3.99
CA VAL A 345 -10.16 -8.61 2.97
C VAL A 345 -10.99 -9.44 2.00
N ILE A 346 -10.91 -9.12 0.71
CA ILE A 346 -11.71 -9.77 -0.35
C ILE A 346 -10.85 -10.61 -1.30
N LYS A 347 -9.54 -10.33 -1.37
CA LYS A 347 -8.63 -10.99 -2.31
C LYS A 347 -7.20 -10.91 -1.78
N THR A 348 -6.40 -11.89 -2.16
CA THR A 348 -4.93 -11.86 -2.06
C THR A 348 -4.35 -12.08 -3.46
N ILE A 349 -3.36 -11.27 -3.83
CA ILE A 349 -2.74 -11.26 -5.17
C ILE A 349 -1.26 -11.53 -4.98
N GLN A 350 -0.73 -12.62 -5.54
CA GLN A 350 0.70 -12.91 -5.54
C GLN A 350 1.45 -11.89 -6.41
N VAL A 351 2.58 -11.38 -5.91
CA VAL A 351 3.45 -10.41 -6.57
C VAL A 351 4.90 -10.90 -6.56
N GLY A 352 5.87 -10.02 -6.74
CA GLY A 352 7.30 -10.38 -6.64
C GLY A 352 7.76 -10.61 -5.19
N GLU A 353 9.06 -10.88 -5.02
CA GLU A 353 9.67 -11.24 -3.74
C GLU A 353 9.83 -10.03 -2.82
N LEU A 354 9.35 -10.13 -1.58
CA LEU A 354 9.33 -9.11 -0.53
C LEU A 354 8.69 -7.79 -1.00
N PRO A 355 7.38 -7.76 -1.32
CA PRO A 355 6.70 -6.50 -1.63
C PRO A 355 6.74 -5.55 -0.43
N TRP A 356 7.18 -4.29 -0.70
CA TRP A 356 7.38 -3.29 0.33
C TRP A 356 6.44 -2.09 0.14
N GLY A 357 6.63 -1.30 -0.88
CA GLY A 357 5.85 -0.10 -1.17
C GLY A 357 4.76 -0.34 -2.22
N ILE A 358 3.76 0.53 -2.24
CA ILE A 358 2.67 0.48 -3.20
C ILE A 358 2.15 1.89 -3.51
N THR A 359 1.87 2.15 -4.77
CA THR A 359 1.16 3.36 -5.23
C THR A 359 0.16 3.03 -6.32
N ILE A 360 -0.83 3.89 -6.55
CA ILE A 360 -1.89 3.64 -7.54
C ILE A 360 -1.97 4.79 -8.52
N ALA A 361 -1.83 4.46 -9.80
CA ALA A 361 -1.99 5.38 -10.92
C ALA A 361 -3.43 5.35 -11.46
N GLN A 362 -3.89 6.50 -11.91
CA GLN A 362 -5.07 6.58 -12.78
C GLN A 362 -4.67 6.15 -14.19
N PRO A 363 -5.55 5.50 -14.95
CA PRO A 363 -5.29 5.12 -16.33
C PRO A 363 -5.14 6.31 -17.27
#